data_75a112751c556a7f34765588615293d7
#
_entry.id   75a112751c556a7f34765588615293d7
#
_cell.length_a   1.000
_cell.length_b   1.000
_cell.length_c   1.000
_cell.angle_alpha   90.00
_cell.angle_beta   90.00
_cell.angle_gamma   90.00
#
_symmetry.space_group_name_H-M   'P 1'
#
loop_
_entity.id
_entity.type
_entity.pdbx_description
1 polymer ?
#
loop_
_entity_poly.entity_id
_entity_poly.type
_entity_poly.pdbx_seq_one_letter_code
_entity_poly.pdbx_strand_id
1 'polypeptide(L)'
;MKRWLRISVRTLLAITTILALMIGYLSNRLRGHKAAVTAIRAHGGTFAIKYDGPDWLRAQFDDDEYFYNCVRVNLGPYNKGYDRSRPIGDDDVEALIPHLNAFSNFQILDLRRSSITDGVTQLLDRIDRLDAVILWETKISDEGLDNMPSIPSLTHLDVRNTLVTPDGVRRFVERNPQCKVRADFVVPNA
;
A
#
# COMPACT_ATOMS: atom_id res chain seq x y z
N MET A 1 -39.90 19.41 -34.52
CA MET A 1 -40.69 18.59 -33.57
C MET A 1 -39.75 17.90 -32.60
N LYS A 2 -39.70 18.28 -31.31
CA LYS A 2 -38.82 17.67 -30.29
C LYS A 2 -39.45 16.34 -29.83
N ARG A 3 -38.83 15.22 -30.17
CA ARG A 3 -39.22 13.91 -29.62
C ARG A 3 -38.82 13.87 -28.13
N TRP A 4 -39.78 14.04 -27.25
CA TRP A 4 -39.60 13.83 -25.83
C TRP A 4 -39.36 12.34 -25.60
N LEU A 5 -38.18 11.98 -25.07
CA LEU A 5 -37.88 10.63 -24.62
C LEU A 5 -38.88 10.28 -23.48
N ARG A 6 -39.84 9.41 -23.77
CA ARG A 6 -40.72 8.84 -22.73
C ARG A 6 -39.95 7.76 -21.99
N ILE A 7 -39.25 8.15 -20.94
CA ILE A 7 -38.61 7.23 -20.04
C ILE A 7 -39.68 6.54 -19.22
N SER A 8 -39.70 5.18 -19.21
CA SER A 8 -40.65 4.45 -18.39
C SER A 8 -40.35 4.61 -16.91
N VAL A 9 -41.33 4.54 -16.02
CA VAL A 9 -41.13 4.58 -14.57
C VAL A 9 -40.13 3.49 -14.11
N ARG A 10 -40.19 2.32 -14.74
CA ARG A 10 -39.25 1.21 -14.45
C ARG A 10 -37.81 1.59 -14.78
N THR A 11 -37.57 2.24 -15.93
CA THR A 11 -36.25 2.73 -16.33
C THR A 11 -35.74 3.81 -15.39
N LEU A 12 -36.62 4.73 -14.97
CA LEU A 12 -36.26 5.79 -14.01
C LEU A 12 -35.88 5.19 -12.66
N LEU A 13 -36.66 4.22 -12.15
CA LEU A 13 -36.33 3.52 -10.90
C LEU A 13 -35.00 2.75 -10.98
N ALA A 14 -34.74 2.07 -12.10
CA ALA A 14 -33.47 1.39 -12.29
C ALA A 14 -32.28 2.37 -12.27
N ILE A 15 -32.39 3.50 -12.97
CA ILE A 15 -31.34 4.53 -13.00
C ILE A 15 -31.10 5.12 -11.61
N THR A 16 -32.18 5.46 -10.87
CA THR A 16 -32.02 6.02 -9.52
C THR A 16 -31.42 5.03 -8.54
N THR A 17 -31.76 3.74 -8.64
CA THR A 17 -31.18 2.69 -7.81
C THR A 17 -29.70 2.51 -8.10
N ILE A 18 -29.31 2.45 -9.38
CA ILE A 18 -27.90 2.34 -9.79
C ILE A 18 -27.11 3.55 -9.29
N LEU A 19 -27.67 4.77 -9.46
CA LEU A 19 -27.04 5.99 -9.01
C LEU A 19 -26.86 6.01 -7.48
N ALA A 20 -27.88 5.59 -6.72
CA ALA A 20 -27.81 5.50 -5.27
C ALA A 20 -26.75 4.50 -4.80
N LEU A 21 -26.66 3.31 -5.45
CA LEU A 21 -25.62 2.32 -5.17
C LEU A 21 -24.23 2.86 -5.49
N MET A 22 -24.07 3.55 -6.62
CA MET A 22 -22.80 4.17 -7.02
C MET A 22 -22.38 5.26 -6.03
N ILE A 23 -23.29 6.13 -5.61
CA ILE A 23 -23.01 7.18 -4.60
C ILE A 23 -22.62 6.52 -3.26
N GLY A 24 -23.36 5.48 -2.84
CA GLY A 24 -23.06 4.73 -1.63
C GLY A 24 -21.66 4.10 -1.67
N TYR A 25 -21.31 3.46 -2.77
CA TYR A 25 -19.97 2.87 -3.00
C TYR A 25 -18.87 3.94 -2.95
N LEU A 26 -19.01 5.05 -3.69
CA LEU A 26 -18.06 6.16 -3.69
C LEU A 26 -17.89 6.77 -2.29
N SER A 27 -19.00 7.02 -1.59
CA SER A 27 -18.96 7.60 -0.24
C SER A 27 -18.24 6.68 0.75
N ASN A 28 -18.43 5.36 0.63
CA ASN A 28 -17.74 4.38 1.48
C ASN A 28 -16.23 4.34 1.18
N ARG A 29 -15.87 4.32 -0.10
CA ARG A 29 -14.48 4.37 -0.54
C ARG A 29 -13.76 5.62 -0.02
N LEU A 30 -14.39 6.79 -0.13
CA LEU A 30 -13.84 8.07 0.34
C LEU A 30 -13.62 8.08 1.85
N ARG A 31 -14.56 7.52 2.63
CA ARG A 31 -14.39 7.39 4.09
C ARG A 31 -13.22 6.50 4.45
N GLY A 32 -13.05 5.38 3.75
CA GLY A 32 -11.91 4.49 3.92
C GLY A 32 -10.57 5.19 3.66
N HIS A 33 -10.47 5.94 2.56
CA HIS A 33 -9.27 6.70 2.21
C HIS A 33 -8.93 7.75 3.28
N LYS A 34 -9.91 8.54 3.75
CA LYS A 34 -9.68 9.54 4.82
C LYS A 34 -9.19 8.90 6.11
N ALA A 35 -9.79 7.80 6.52
CA ALA A 35 -9.36 7.06 7.71
C ALA A 35 -7.92 6.55 7.55
N ALA A 36 -7.57 6.01 6.37
CA ALA A 36 -6.24 5.52 6.06
C ALA A 36 -5.19 6.64 6.09
N VAL A 37 -5.46 7.77 5.45
CA VAL A 37 -4.57 8.95 5.48
C VAL A 37 -4.34 9.43 6.92
N THR A 38 -5.40 9.51 7.71
CA THR A 38 -5.32 9.93 9.12
C THR A 38 -4.49 8.95 9.95
N ALA A 39 -4.72 7.65 9.78
CA ALA A 39 -3.98 6.60 10.49
C ALA A 39 -2.49 6.62 10.14
N ILE A 40 -2.14 6.71 8.85
CA ILE A 40 -0.74 6.78 8.41
C ILE A 40 -0.04 8.02 8.97
N ARG A 41 -0.69 9.18 8.92
CA ARG A 41 -0.16 10.43 9.48
C ARG A 41 0.02 10.37 11.01
N ALA A 42 -0.90 9.72 11.72
CA ALA A 42 -0.80 9.53 13.17
C ALA A 42 0.43 8.73 13.59
N HIS A 43 0.90 7.81 12.72
CA HIS A 43 2.15 7.05 12.89
C HIS A 43 3.37 7.78 12.28
N GLY A 44 3.25 9.08 11.93
CA GLY A 44 4.33 9.85 11.31
C GLY A 44 4.67 9.42 9.88
N GLY A 45 3.83 8.59 9.26
CA GLY A 45 4.02 8.12 7.89
C GLY A 45 3.75 9.21 6.86
N THR A 46 4.37 9.05 5.69
CA THR A 46 4.08 9.84 4.49
C THR A 46 3.66 8.90 3.36
N PHE A 47 3.00 9.46 2.37
CA PHE A 47 2.55 8.71 1.22
C PHE A 47 2.84 9.45 -0.08
N ALA A 48 3.14 8.69 -1.13
CA ALA A 48 3.17 9.19 -2.49
C ALA A 48 1.83 8.88 -3.16
N ILE A 49 1.21 9.92 -3.66
CA ILE A 49 -0.11 9.86 -4.29
C ILE A 49 0.02 10.07 -5.80
N LYS A 50 -0.82 9.37 -6.55
CA LYS A 50 -0.99 9.57 -7.98
C LYS A 50 -2.43 9.95 -8.25
N TYR A 51 -2.64 11.04 -8.97
CA TYR A 51 -3.98 11.43 -9.41
C TYR A 51 -4.50 10.43 -10.46
N ASP A 52 -5.71 9.96 -10.27
CA ASP A 52 -6.34 8.92 -11.10
C ASP A 52 -7.72 9.36 -11.63
N GLY A 53 -8.04 10.64 -11.47
CA GLY A 53 -9.28 11.25 -11.94
C GLY A 53 -9.14 11.90 -13.32
N PRO A 54 -10.26 12.31 -13.94
CA PRO A 54 -10.24 13.07 -15.18
C PRO A 54 -9.66 14.47 -14.96
N ASP A 55 -8.81 14.95 -15.90
CA ASP A 55 -8.13 16.25 -15.78
C ASP A 55 -9.07 17.44 -15.58
N TRP A 56 -10.26 17.41 -16.20
CA TRP A 56 -11.27 18.47 -16.04
C TRP A 56 -11.81 18.57 -14.60
N LEU A 57 -11.77 17.47 -13.84
CA LEU A 57 -12.25 17.44 -12.46
C LEU A 57 -11.21 18.01 -11.50
N ARG A 58 -9.92 17.84 -11.83
CA ARG A 58 -8.81 18.34 -11.02
C ARG A 58 -8.86 19.87 -10.81
N ALA A 59 -9.35 20.60 -11.80
CA ALA A 59 -9.47 22.06 -11.74
C ALA A 59 -10.67 22.54 -10.91
N GLN A 60 -11.61 21.66 -10.56
CA GLN A 60 -12.87 21.99 -9.89
C GLN A 60 -12.81 21.78 -8.36
N PHE A 61 -11.86 21.01 -7.87
CA PHE A 61 -11.75 20.65 -6.45
C PHE A 61 -10.36 21.01 -5.92
N ASP A 62 -10.32 21.99 -5.01
CA ASP A 62 -9.09 22.39 -4.29
C ASP A 62 -8.57 21.28 -3.36
N ASP A 63 -9.43 20.32 -2.98
CA ASP A 63 -9.13 19.22 -2.06
C ASP A 63 -8.97 17.93 -2.85
N ASP A 64 -7.82 17.76 -3.45
CA ASP A 64 -7.45 16.67 -4.36
C ASP A 64 -7.41 15.27 -3.72
N GLU A 65 -7.54 15.16 -2.38
CA GLU A 65 -7.39 13.89 -1.64
C GLU A 65 -8.37 12.80 -2.10
N TYR A 66 -9.48 13.16 -2.73
CA TYR A 66 -10.53 12.22 -3.14
C TYR A 66 -10.20 11.41 -4.40
N PHE A 67 -9.37 11.95 -5.28
CA PHE A 67 -9.05 11.34 -6.57
C PHE A 67 -7.61 10.81 -6.63
N TYR A 68 -6.88 10.90 -5.52
CA TYR A 68 -5.54 10.38 -5.43
C TYR A 68 -5.56 8.93 -4.96
N ASN A 69 -4.86 8.08 -5.69
CA ASN A 69 -4.51 6.75 -5.24
C ASN A 69 -3.13 6.79 -4.57
N CYS A 70 -3.06 6.27 -3.36
CA CYS A 70 -1.80 6.07 -2.68
C CYS A 70 -1.07 4.91 -3.34
N VAL A 71 0.11 5.18 -3.88
CA VAL A 71 0.97 4.16 -4.51
C VAL A 71 2.04 3.67 -3.54
N ARG A 72 2.53 4.56 -2.67
CA ARG A 72 3.57 4.25 -1.69
C ARG A 72 3.23 4.83 -0.33
N VAL A 73 3.44 4.03 0.71
CA VAL A 73 3.46 4.49 2.10
C VAL A 73 4.89 4.34 2.62
N ASN A 74 5.41 5.42 3.21
CA ASN A 74 6.71 5.43 3.87
C ASN A 74 6.49 5.65 5.37
N LEU A 75 6.90 4.68 6.17
CA LEU A 75 6.82 4.70 7.63
C LEU A 75 8.20 4.91 8.29
N GLY A 76 9.24 5.20 7.51
CA GLY A 76 10.59 5.41 8.02
C GLY A 76 10.84 6.81 8.58
N PRO A 77 11.98 7.01 9.27
CA PRO A 77 12.31 8.21 10.07
C PRO A 77 12.64 9.48 9.27
N TYR A 78 12.53 9.46 7.95
CA TYR A 78 12.81 10.64 7.10
C TYR A 78 11.67 11.63 7.01
N ASN A 79 10.53 11.33 7.63
CA ASN A 79 9.34 12.14 7.55
C ASN A 79 9.35 13.23 8.63
N LYS A 80 8.90 14.43 8.30
CA LYS A 80 8.83 15.56 9.23
C LYS A 80 7.95 15.31 10.47
N GLY A 81 7.03 14.35 10.40
CA GLY A 81 6.12 13.96 11.48
C GLY A 81 6.54 12.68 12.23
N TYR A 82 7.69 12.09 11.87
CA TYR A 82 8.14 10.85 12.49
C TYR A 82 8.65 11.11 13.91
N ASP A 83 8.04 10.43 14.88
CA ASP A 83 8.50 10.46 16.27
C ASP A 83 9.65 9.45 16.47
N ARG A 84 10.86 9.97 16.56
CA ARG A 84 12.07 9.15 16.77
C ARG A 84 12.13 8.47 18.13
N SER A 85 11.34 8.93 19.10
CA SER A 85 11.25 8.30 20.42
C SER A 85 10.39 7.04 20.39
N ARG A 86 9.52 6.91 19.39
CA ARG A 86 8.65 5.75 19.15
C ARG A 86 8.80 5.27 17.69
N PRO A 87 9.86 4.50 17.39
CA PRO A 87 10.04 3.96 16.05
C PRO A 87 8.92 2.94 15.74
N ILE A 88 8.51 2.91 14.48
CA ILE A 88 7.51 1.97 13.95
C ILE A 88 8.00 0.53 14.18
N GLY A 89 7.14 -0.28 14.78
CA GLY A 89 7.34 -1.71 15.02
C GLY A 89 6.34 -2.59 14.26
N ASP A 90 6.40 -3.88 14.48
CA ASP A 90 5.54 -4.86 13.82
C ASP A 90 4.06 -4.63 14.14
N ASP A 91 3.71 -4.31 15.39
CA ASP A 91 2.33 -4.02 15.82
C ASP A 91 1.74 -2.80 15.10
N ASP A 92 2.56 -1.76 14.86
CA ASP A 92 2.11 -0.57 14.13
C ASP A 92 1.80 -0.92 12.67
N VAL A 93 2.64 -1.77 12.04
CA VAL A 93 2.38 -2.26 10.68
C VAL A 93 1.11 -3.09 10.65
N GLU A 94 0.90 -4.01 11.59
CA GLU A 94 -0.31 -4.82 11.68
C GLU A 94 -1.57 -3.94 11.80
N ALA A 95 -1.55 -2.94 12.67
CA ALA A 95 -2.66 -2.00 12.83
C ALA A 95 -2.95 -1.19 11.56
N LEU A 96 -1.94 -0.95 10.71
CA LEU A 96 -2.09 -0.18 9.48
C LEU A 96 -2.57 -1.02 8.27
N ILE A 97 -2.49 -2.34 8.29
CA ILE A 97 -2.90 -3.21 7.17
C ILE A 97 -4.31 -2.90 6.64
N PRO A 98 -5.37 -2.80 7.48
CA PRO A 98 -6.71 -2.48 6.99
C PRO A 98 -6.78 -1.11 6.29
N HIS A 99 -5.93 -0.17 6.72
CA HIS A 99 -5.84 1.16 6.13
C HIS A 99 -5.07 1.16 4.80
N LEU A 100 -4.03 0.33 4.68
CA LEU A 100 -3.30 0.14 3.42
C LEU A 100 -4.22 -0.48 2.36
N ASN A 101 -5.04 -1.46 2.72
CA ASN A 101 -6.00 -2.12 1.84
C ASN A 101 -7.18 -1.22 1.43
N ALA A 102 -7.40 -0.09 2.12
CA ALA A 102 -8.35 0.92 1.68
C ALA A 102 -7.93 1.64 0.38
N PHE A 103 -6.65 1.57 0.01
CA PHE A 103 -6.12 2.16 -1.23
C PHE A 103 -6.15 1.14 -2.36
N SER A 104 -6.91 1.40 -3.41
CA SER A 104 -7.08 0.45 -4.54
C SER A 104 -5.81 0.22 -5.36
N ASN A 105 -4.83 1.13 -5.31
CA ASN A 105 -3.58 1.06 -6.08
C ASN A 105 -2.33 1.13 -5.19
N PHE A 106 -2.43 0.67 -3.94
CA PHE A 106 -1.28 0.55 -3.06
C PHE A 106 -0.31 -0.50 -3.60
N GLN A 107 0.97 -0.17 -3.69
CA GLN A 107 1.99 -1.02 -4.32
C GLN A 107 3.27 -1.11 -3.51
N ILE A 108 3.67 -0.05 -2.82
CA ILE A 108 5.00 0.05 -2.22
C ILE A 108 4.90 0.34 -0.73
N LEU A 109 5.39 -0.58 0.09
CA LEU A 109 5.56 -0.40 1.54
C LEU A 109 7.03 -0.12 1.85
N ASP A 110 7.29 1.07 2.37
CA ASP A 110 8.64 1.50 2.72
C ASP A 110 8.79 1.58 4.24
N LEU A 111 9.48 0.59 4.81
CA LEU A 111 9.71 0.39 6.24
C LEU A 111 11.18 0.62 6.61
N ARG A 112 11.95 1.31 5.77
CA ARG A 112 13.38 1.53 6.03
C ARG A 112 13.63 2.20 7.38
N ARG A 113 14.69 1.76 8.08
CA ARG A 113 15.12 2.33 9.36
C ARG A 113 14.05 2.31 10.45
N SER A 114 13.07 1.46 10.35
CA SER A 114 12.09 1.21 11.40
C SER A 114 12.58 0.13 12.37
N SER A 115 11.85 -0.08 13.47
CA SER A 115 12.19 -1.10 14.47
C SER A 115 11.51 -2.43 14.21
N ILE A 116 11.07 -2.68 12.98
CA ILE A 116 10.46 -3.95 12.59
C ILE A 116 11.44 -5.12 12.71
N THR A 117 10.86 -6.28 12.95
CA THR A 117 11.56 -7.56 13.09
C THR A 117 11.01 -8.60 12.10
N ASP A 118 11.47 -9.84 12.21
CA ASP A 118 10.98 -10.94 11.37
C ASP A 118 9.47 -11.17 11.45
N GLY A 119 8.82 -10.72 12.54
CA GLY A 119 7.37 -10.80 12.70
C GLY A 119 6.59 -10.08 11.59
N VAL A 120 7.10 -8.94 11.10
CA VAL A 120 6.41 -8.18 10.05
C VAL A 120 6.27 -8.95 8.75
N THR A 121 7.25 -9.83 8.43
CA THR A 121 7.25 -10.55 7.15
C THR A 121 6.04 -11.48 7.00
N GLN A 122 5.56 -12.03 8.12
CA GLN A 122 4.37 -12.90 8.16
C GLN A 122 3.06 -12.14 7.94
N LEU A 123 3.08 -10.81 8.05
CA LEU A 123 1.89 -9.96 7.91
C LEU A 123 1.71 -9.45 6.47
N LEU A 124 2.75 -9.56 5.64
CA LEU A 124 2.77 -8.90 4.32
C LEU A 124 1.76 -9.48 3.32
N ASP A 125 1.39 -10.76 3.44
CA ASP A 125 0.36 -11.38 2.61
C ASP A 125 -1.06 -10.89 2.90
N ARG A 126 -1.26 -10.23 4.04
CA ARG A 126 -2.53 -9.60 4.41
C ARG A 126 -2.75 -8.26 3.69
N ILE A 127 -1.76 -7.80 2.93
CA ILE A 127 -1.85 -6.61 2.09
C ILE A 127 -2.28 -7.05 0.69
N ASP A 128 -3.45 -6.61 0.23
CA ASP A 128 -4.11 -7.09 -0.98
C ASP A 128 -3.24 -6.97 -2.25
N ARG A 129 -2.43 -5.89 -2.33
CA ARG A 129 -1.53 -5.63 -3.47
C ARG A 129 -0.24 -5.06 -2.97
N LEU A 130 0.85 -5.79 -3.17
CA LEU A 130 2.17 -5.39 -2.69
C LEU A 130 3.21 -5.76 -3.77
N ASP A 131 3.64 -4.76 -4.54
CA ASP A 131 4.61 -4.94 -5.61
C ASP A 131 6.05 -4.79 -5.11
N ALA A 132 6.26 -3.94 -4.10
CA ALA A 132 7.58 -3.70 -3.54
C ALA A 132 7.57 -3.50 -2.02
N VAL A 133 8.57 -4.07 -1.34
CA VAL A 133 8.83 -3.87 0.09
C VAL A 133 10.26 -3.39 0.28
N ILE A 134 10.43 -2.33 1.07
CA ILE A 134 11.74 -1.78 1.39
C ILE A 134 11.99 -1.94 2.88
N LEU A 135 12.93 -2.83 3.22
CA LEU A 135 13.33 -3.20 4.59
C LEU A 135 14.76 -2.73 4.92
N TRP A 136 15.27 -1.79 4.17
CA TRP A 136 16.65 -1.29 4.33
C TRP A 136 16.89 -0.76 5.75
N GLU A 137 18.04 -1.17 6.35
CA GLU A 137 18.41 -0.82 7.74
C GLU A 137 17.33 -1.22 8.77
N THR A 138 16.83 -2.45 8.70
CA THR A 138 15.92 -3.05 9.68
C THR A 138 16.54 -4.29 10.32
N LYS A 139 15.83 -4.93 11.26
CA LYS A 139 16.29 -6.12 11.98
C LYS A 139 15.82 -7.43 11.36
N ILE A 140 15.43 -7.40 10.08
CA ILE A 140 15.04 -8.61 9.35
C ILE A 140 16.25 -9.53 9.18
N SER A 141 16.03 -10.82 9.41
CA SER A 141 17.03 -11.88 9.27
C SER A 141 16.61 -12.92 8.22
N ASP A 142 17.42 -13.96 8.06
CA ASP A 142 17.10 -15.09 7.19
C ASP A 142 15.78 -15.77 7.62
N GLU A 143 15.52 -15.86 8.92
CA GLU A 143 14.28 -16.42 9.47
C GLU A 143 13.05 -15.63 8.97
N GLY A 144 13.14 -14.32 8.95
CA GLY A 144 12.08 -13.46 8.41
C GLY A 144 11.81 -13.74 6.93
N LEU A 145 12.85 -13.93 6.11
CA LEU A 145 12.68 -14.30 4.71
C LEU A 145 12.13 -15.72 4.53
N ASP A 146 12.61 -16.67 5.35
CA ASP A 146 12.16 -18.06 5.28
C ASP A 146 10.69 -18.22 5.68
N ASN A 147 10.22 -17.42 6.65
CA ASN A 147 8.84 -17.41 7.13
C ASN A 147 7.92 -16.46 6.32
N MET A 148 8.46 -15.68 5.38
CA MET A 148 7.64 -14.80 4.54
C MET A 148 6.70 -15.65 3.67
N PRO A 149 5.39 -15.44 3.75
CA PRO A 149 4.42 -16.14 2.90
C PRO A 149 4.63 -15.78 1.43
N SER A 150 4.10 -16.62 0.54
CA SER A 150 4.17 -16.34 -0.90
C SER A 150 3.26 -15.15 -1.23
N ILE A 151 3.86 -14.10 -1.81
CA ILE A 151 3.17 -12.90 -2.28
C ILE A 151 3.38 -12.82 -3.80
N PRO A 152 2.44 -13.33 -4.61
CA PRO A 152 2.62 -13.41 -6.06
C PRO A 152 2.84 -12.06 -6.75
N SER A 153 2.33 -10.97 -6.17
CA SER A 153 2.50 -9.61 -6.69
C SER A 153 3.87 -9.00 -6.37
N LEU A 154 4.61 -9.55 -5.38
CA LEU A 154 5.89 -8.99 -4.94
C LEU A 154 6.97 -9.19 -6.01
N THR A 155 7.40 -8.10 -6.60
CA THR A 155 8.43 -8.07 -7.66
C THR A 155 9.76 -7.45 -7.19
N HIS A 156 9.73 -6.69 -6.09
CA HIS A 156 10.92 -6.01 -5.58
C HIS A 156 11.00 -6.11 -4.05
N LEU A 157 12.16 -6.52 -3.55
CA LEU A 157 12.47 -6.58 -2.12
C LEU A 157 13.85 -5.95 -1.86
N ASP A 158 13.93 -4.97 -0.96
CA ASP A 158 15.19 -4.33 -0.58
C ASP A 158 15.53 -4.70 0.87
N VAL A 159 16.56 -5.53 1.06
CA VAL A 159 17.05 -6.03 2.36
C VAL A 159 18.48 -5.56 2.66
N ARG A 160 18.91 -4.45 2.09
CA ARG A 160 20.24 -3.91 2.36
C ARG A 160 20.37 -3.45 3.82
N ASN A 161 21.57 -3.60 4.39
CA ASN A 161 21.85 -3.25 5.79
C ASN A 161 20.86 -3.92 6.78
N THR A 162 20.54 -5.18 6.52
CA THR A 162 19.75 -6.04 7.42
C THR A 162 20.62 -7.18 7.95
N LEU A 163 20.03 -8.11 8.69
CA LEU A 163 20.72 -9.32 9.17
C LEU A 163 20.62 -10.48 8.18
N VAL A 164 20.11 -10.23 6.98
CA VAL A 164 19.94 -11.25 5.93
C VAL A 164 21.29 -11.60 5.32
N THR A 165 21.53 -12.90 5.17
CA THR A 165 22.75 -13.45 4.56
C THR A 165 22.57 -13.78 3.07
N PRO A 166 23.67 -14.00 2.30
CA PRO A 166 23.59 -14.48 0.92
C PRO A 166 22.79 -15.78 0.78
N ASP A 167 22.90 -16.69 1.77
CA ASP A 167 22.16 -17.97 1.77
C ASP A 167 20.67 -17.76 1.99
N GLY A 168 20.28 -16.85 2.87
CA GLY A 168 18.88 -16.47 3.07
C GLY A 168 18.25 -15.89 1.80
N VAL A 169 18.97 -14.96 1.13
CA VAL A 169 18.50 -14.41 -0.15
C VAL A 169 18.39 -15.49 -1.21
N ARG A 170 19.35 -16.40 -1.32
CA ARG A 170 19.31 -17.50 -2.30
C ARG A 170 18.06 -18.36 -2.09
N ARG A 171 17.78 -18.81 -0.87
CA ARG A 171 16.56 -19.59 -0.55
C ARG A 171 15.28 -18.83 -0.87
N PHE A 172 15.27 -17.52 -0.58
CA PHE A 172 14.13 -16.67 -0.90
C PHE A 172 13.86 -16.56 -2.41
N VAL A 173 14.91 -16.29 -3.22
CA VAL A 173 14.82 -16.16 -4.68
C VAL A 173 14.40 -17.48 -5.33
N GLU A 174 14.89 -18.62 -4.84
CA GLU A 174 14.48 -19.96 -5.32
C GLU A 174 12.96 -20.17 -5.18
N ARG A 175 12.36 -19.67 -4.09
CA ARG A 175 10.91 -19.75 -3.84
C ARG A 175 10.11 -18.64 -4.55
N ASN A 176 10.75 -17.52 -4.86
CA ASN A 176 10.12 -16.32 -5.42
C ASN A 176 10.90 -15.80 -6.64
N PRO A 177 10.99 -16.56 -7.75
CA PRO A 177 11.84 -16.23 -8.89
C PRO A 177 11.42 -14.95 -9.62
N GLN A 178 10.19 -14.46 -9.40
CA GLN A 178 9.69 -13.20 -9.94
C GLN A 178 10.18 -11.98 -9.17
N CYS A 179 10.71 -12.16 -7.93
CA CYS A 179 11.07 -11.07 -7.04
C CYS A 179 12.55 -10.70 -7.20
N LYS A 180 12.81 -9.44 -7.57
CA LYS A 180 14.17 -8.89 -7.61
C LYS A 180 14.58 -8.43 -6.21
N VAL A 181 15.61 -9.06 -5.66
CA VAL A 181 16.13 -8.73 -4.34
C VAL A 181 17.33 -7.80 -4.45
N ARG A 182 17.33 -6.70 -3.68
CA ARG A 182 18.49 -5.82 -3.47
C ARG A 182 19.09 -6.10 -2.11
N ALA A 183 20.38 -6.46 -2.09
CA ALA A 183 21.17 -6.71 -0.88
C ALA A 183 22.54 -6.01 -0.99
N ASP A 184 23.36 -6.05 0.07
CA ASP A 184 24.71 -5.45 0.10
C ASP A 184 25.74 -6.32 -0.61
N PHE A 185 25.34 -7.47 -1.10
CA PHE A 185 26.16 -8.43 -1.82
C PHE A 185 25.55 -8.77 -3.18
N VAL A 186 26.33 -9.38 -4.05
CA VAL A 186 25.85 -9.81 -5.37
C VAL A 186 24.85 -10.95 -5.21
N VAL A 187 23.61 -10.72 -5.67
CA VAL A 187 22.57 -11.76 -5.71
C VAL A 187 22.70 -12.51 -7.04
N PRO A 188 23.00 -13.81 -7.05
CA PRO A 188 23.05 -14.60 -8.27
C PRO A 188 21.66 -14.62 -8.94
N ASN A 189 21.57 -14.19 -10.19
CA ASN A 189 20.35 -14.23 -11.02
C ASN A 189 19.16 -13.37 -10.55
N ALA A 190 19.41 -12.21 -9.98
CA ALA A 190 18.37 -11.21 -9.75
C ALA A 190 18.13 -10.35 -11.01
#